data_bd6406c293aceb6a44c3753eda816228
#
_entry.id   bd6406c293aceb6a44c3753eda816228
#
_cell.length_a   1.000
_cell.length_b   1.000
_cell.length_c   1.000
_cell.angle_alpha   90.00
_cell.angle_beta   90.00
_cell.angle_gamma   90.00
#
_symmetry.space_group_name_H-M   'P 1'
#
loop_
_entity.id
_entity.type
_entity.pdbx_description
1 polymer ?
#
loop_
_entity_poly.entity_id
_entity_poly.type
_entity_poly.pdbx_seq_one_letter_code
_entity_poly.pdbx_strand_id
1 'polypeptide(L)'
;MGQRQKLHKQLELALGSKRVYYQPPPSVKLEYPCIIYSKTDRELLRANDSVYKSFDRYQVVVLYTDPDFEATDHVLLLPWATYNRHYAVNNVYHDVLYVYSD
;
A
#
# COMPACT_ATOMS: atom_id res chain seq x y z
N MET A 1 -11.98 -12.80 8.59
CA MET A 1 -11.47 -11.55 8.07
C MET A 1 -10.66 -11.75 6.82
N GLY A 2 -10.85 -10.92 5.82
CA GLY A 2 -10.06 -10.99 4.61
C GLY A 2 -8.65 -10.46 4.82
N GLN A 3 -7.73 -10.92 3.96
CA GLN A 3 -6.34 -10.52 4.01
C GLN A 3 -6.16 -9.02 3.76
N ARG A 4 -7.04 -8.44 2.91
CA ARG A 4 -7.01 -7.00 2.67
C ARG A 4 -7.27 -6.20 3.94
N GLN A 5 -8.19 -6.66 4.79
CA GLN A 5 -8.49 -5.96 6.04
C GLN A 5 -7.30 -6.00 7.00
N LYS A 6 -6.57 -7.10 7.01
CA LYS A 6 -5.34 -7.20 7.79
C LYS A 6 -4.29 -6.22 7.29
N LEU A 7 -4.10 -6.14 5.97
CA LEU A 7 -3.20 -5.17 5.36
C LEU A 7 -3.64 -3.74 5.67
N HIS A 8 -4.93 -3.46 5.58
CA HIS A 8 -5.48 -2.14 5.86
C HIS A 8 -5.10 -1.67 7.26
N LYS A 9 -5.25 -2.54 8.26
CA LYS A 9 -4.86 -2.21 9.63
C LYS A 9 -3.37 -1.98 9.76
N GLN A 10 -2.56 -2.79 9.08
CA GLN A 10 -1.11 -2.60 9.09
C GLN A 10 -0.72 -1.25 8.49
N LEU A 11 -1.39 -0.83 7.43
CA LEU A 11 -1.14 0.47 6.81
C LEU A 11 -1.57 1.61 7.72
N GLU A 12 -2.70 1.46 8.43
CA GLU A 12 -3.12 2.47 9.40
C GLU A 12 -2.09 2.64 10.51
N LEU A 13 -1.53 1.55 11.00
CA LEU A 13 -0.49 1.59 12.02
C LEU A 13 0.78 2.25 11.50
N ALA A 14 1.17 1.94 10.27
CA ALA A 14 2.36 2.52 9.65
C ALA A 14 2.21 4.03 9.44
N LEU A 15 1.02 4.47 9.04
CA LEU A 15 0.73 5.88 8.83
C LEU A 15 0.54 6.63 10.15
N GLY A 16 0.06 5.96 11.18
CA GLY A 16 -0.31 6.59 12.43
C GLY A 16 -1.66 7.30 12.37
N SER A 17 -2.50 6.94 11.41
CA SER A 17 -3.78 7.61 11.17
C SER A 17 -4.71 6.64 10.44
N LYS A 18 -6.00 6.93 10.45
CA LYS A 18 -6.99 6.15 9.72
C LYS A 18 -7.21 6.62 8.29
N ARG A 19 -6.37 7.51 7.78
CA ARG A 19 -6.48 8.04 6.41
C ARG A 19 -5.89 7.07 5.40
N VAL A 20 -6.39 5.84 5.38
CA VAL A 20 -6.00 4.78 4.46
C VAL A 20 -7.22 4.43 3.63
N TYR A 21 -7.10 4.53 2.32
CA TYR A 21 -8.22 4.35 1.38
C TYR A 21 -7.91 3.23 0.40
N TYR A 22 -8.86 2.30 0.24
CA TYR A 22 -8.76 1.22 -0.73
C TYR A 22 -9.54 1.58 -1.98
N GLN A 23 -8.83 1.75 -3.10
CA GLN A 23 -9.44 2.07 -4.40
C GLN A 23 -10.52 3.16 -4.29
N PRO A 24 -10.18 4.35 -3.72
CA PRO A 24 -11.20 5.37 -3.51
C PRO A 24 -11.71 5.92 -4.85
N PRO A 25 -13.00 6.30 -4.93
CA PRO A 25 -13.49 6.97 -6.13
C PRO A 25 -12.85 8.34 -6.30
N PRO A 26 -12.80 8.89 -7.52
CA PRO A 26 -12.18 10.19 -7.77
C PRO A 26 -12.78 11.34 -6.98
N SER A 27 -14.04 11.19 -6.53
CA SER A 27 -14.75 12.23 -5.78
C SER A 27 -14.30 12.32 -4.31
N VAL A 28 -13.50 11.37 -3.82
CA VAL A 28 -13.05 11.42 -2.42
C VAL A 28 -12.05 12.56 -2.25
N LYS A 29 -12.31 13.42 -1.28
CA LYS A 29 -11.40 14.50 -0.94
C LYS A 29 -10.32 13.98 0.00
N LEU A 30 -9.07 14.04 -0.45
CA LEU A 30 -7.94 13.53 0.32
C LEU A 30 -7.38 14.61 1.22
N GLU A 31 -7.02 14.22 2.43
CA GLU A 31 -6.28 15.06 3.37
C GLU A 31 -4.93 14.42 3.62
N TYR A 32 -3.87 15.20 3.50
CA TYR A 32 -2.51 14.68 3.63
C TYR A 32 -2.00 14.79 5.06
N PRO A 33 -1.21 13.86 5.54
CA PRO A 33 -0.75 12.64 4.86
C PRO A 33 -1.83 11.57 4.79
N CYS A 34 -1.78 10.74 3.74
CA CYS A 34 -2.71 9.63 3.59
C CYS A 34 -2.05 8.51 2.79
N ILE A 35 -2.72 7.36 2.79
CA ILE A 35 -2.30 6.21 1.99
C ILE A 35 -3.46 5.80 1.10
N ILE A 36 -3.18 5.57 -0.18
CA ILE A 36 -4.11 4.97 -1.13
C ILE A 36 -3.50 3.65 -1.57
N TYR A 37 -4.29 2.59 -1.58
CA TYR A 37 -3.81 1.32 -2.09
C TYR A 37 -4.85 0.64 -2.95
N SER A 38 -4.38 -0.19 -3.87
CA SER A 38 -5.24 -0.94 -4.77
C SER A 38 -4.60 -2.27 -5.09
N LYS A 39 -5.44 -3.26 -5.37
CA LYS A 39 -4.96 -4.57 -5.81
C LYS A 39 -4.56 -4.47 -7.26
N THR A 40 -3.32 -4.87 -7.57
CA THR A 40 -2.80 -4.79 -8.92
C THR A 40 -2.71 -6.15 -9.59
N ASP A 41 -2.45 -7.21 -8.80
CA ASP A 41 -2.09 -8.48 -9.39
C ASP A 41 -2.22 -9.59 -8.35
N ARG A 42 -2.15 -10.82 -8.83
CA ARG A 42 -2.12 -12.00 -7.96
C ARG A 42 -1.03 -12.92 -8.45
N GLU A 43 -0.12 -13.29 -7.57
CA GLU A 43 0.90 -14.25 -7.87
C GLU A 43 0.50 -15.63 -7.38
N LEU A 44 0.75 -16.64 -8.23
CA LEU A 44 0.42 -18.02 -7.92
C LEU A 44 1.71 -18.83 -7.83
N LEU A 45 1.86 -19.55 -6.73
CA LEU A 45 2.88 -20.58 -6.62
C LEU A 45 2.23 -21.91 -6.94
N ARG A 46 2.83 -22.64 -7.89
CA ARG A 46 2.29 -23.92 -8.34
C ARG A 46 3.22 -25.05 -7.99
N ALA A 47 2.63 -26.20 -7.65
CA ALA A 47 3.34 -27.45 -7.44
C ALA A 47 2.52 -28.55 -8.09
N ASN A 48 3.18 -29.36 -8.94
CA ASN A 48 2.54 -30.49 -9.63
C ASN A 48 1.27 -30.07 -10.40
N ASP A 49 1.37 -28.96 -11.15
CA ASP A 49 0.29 -28.40 -11.97
C ASP A 49 -0.94 -27.94 -11.20
N SER A 50 -0.85 -27.86 -9.88
CA SER A 50 -1.94 -27.28 -9.08
C SER A 50 -1.46 -26.03 -8.37
N VAL A 51 -2.44 -25.18 -8.00
CA VAL A 51 -2.12 -23.97 -7.26
C VAL A 51 -1.77 -24.34 -5.82
N TYR A 52 -0.51 -24.07 -5.46
CA TYR A 52 -0.01 -24.33 -4.12
C TYR A 52 -0.33 -23.19 -3.15
N LYS A 53 -0.10 -21.95 -3.60
CA LYS A 53 -0.37 -20.77 -2.79
C LYS A 53 -0.56 -19.56 -3.70
N SER A 54 -1.39 -18.63 -3.28
CA SER A 54 -1.58 -17.37 -4.01
C SER A 54 -1.32 -16.19 -3.09
N PHE A 55 -0.76 -15.13 -3.66
CA PHE A 55 -0.50 -13.87 -2.98
C PHE A 55 -1.11 -12.75 -3.79
N ASP A 56 -1.87 -11.87 -3.13
CA ASP A 56 -2.36 -10.65 -3.77
C ASP A 56 -1.29 -9.58 -3.66
N ARG A 57 -1.01 -8.93 -4.78
CA ARG A 57 -0.08 -7.82 -4.81
C ARG A 57 -0.87 -6.51 -4.80
N TYR A 58 -0.51 -5.63 -3.89
CA TYR A 58 -1.13 -4.32 -3.76
C TYR A 58 -0.12 -3.23 -4.09
N GLN A 59 -0.57 -2.23 -4.85
CA GLN A 59 0.18 -1.01 -5.00
C GLN A 59 -0.23 -0.06 -3.90
N VAL A 60 0.73 0.39 -3.11
CA VAL A 60 0.51 1.30 -1.99
C VAL A 60 1.18 2.62 -2.32
N VAL A 61 0.41 3.70 -2.26
CA VAL A 61 0.94 5.04 -2.50
C VAL A 61 0.79 5.84 -1.21
N VAL A 62 1.91 6.30 -0.67
CA VAL A 62 1.94 7.17 0.49
C VAL A 62 2.02 8.61 -0.02
N LEU A 63 1.02 9.43 0.32
CA LEU A 63 0.95 10.82 -0.11
C LEU A 63 1.19 11.72 1.10
N TYR A 64 2.11 12.67 0.94
CA TYR A 64 2.46 13.58 2.04
C TYR A 64 3.03 14.87 1.48
N THR A 65 3.02 15.92 2.31
CA THR A 65 3.55 17.24 1.96
C THR A 65 4.79 17.62 2.75
N ASP A 66 5.01 16.96 3.89
CA ASP A 66 6.19 17.20 4.73
C ASP A 66 7.34 16.32 4.22
N PRO A 67 8.46 16.92 3.75
CA PRO A 67 9.58 16.11 3.22
C PRO A 67 10.23 15.19 4.25
N ASP A 68 10.01 15.42 5.54
CA ASP A 68 10.58 14.60 6.59
C ASP A 68 9.60 13.54 7.13
N PHE A 69 8.49 13.31 6.44
CA PHE A 69 7.49 12.34 6.86
C PHE A 69 8.01 10.91 6.69
N GLU A 70 7.83 10.07 7.73
CA GLU A 70 8.49 8.76 7.81
C GLU A 70 7.56 7.56 7.60
N ALA A 71 6.31 7.78 7.22
CA ALA A 71 5.37 6.66 7.07
C ALA A 71 5.83 5.64 6.03
N THR A 72 6.50 6.08 4.96
CA THR A 72 7.02 5.18 3.95
C THR A 72 7.99 4.17 4.56
N ASP A 73 8.87 4.63 5.46
CA ASP A 73 9.82 3.74 6.13
C ASP A 73 9.08 2.70 6.97
N HIS A 74 7.97 3.09 7.61
CA HIS A 74 7.18 2.15 8.41
C HIS A 74 6.49 1.12 7.52
N VAL A 75 5.99 1.52 6.35
CA VAL A 75 5.38 0.59 5.39
C VAL A 75 6.41 -0.42 4.89
N LEU A 76 7.66 0.03 4.67
CA LEU A 76 8.74 -0.85 4.23
C LEU A 76 9.12 -1.91 5.26
N LEU A 77 8.70 -1.76 6.52
CA LEU A 77 8.92 -2.79 7.53
C LEU A 77 7.93 -3.95 7.41
N LEU A 78 6.88 -3.82 6.62
CA LEU A 78 5.95 -4.91 6.40
C LEU A 78 6.62 -6.04 5.61
N PRO A 79 6.26 -7.32 5.89
CA PRO A 79 6.83 -8.43 5.13
C PRO A 79 6.54 -8.27 3.63
N TRP A 80 7.59 -8.48 2.83
CA TRP A 80 7.49 -8.46 1.36
C TRP A 80 7.06 -7.11 0.78
N ALA A 81 7.28 -6.02 1.51
CA ALA A 81 7.12 -4.69 0.97
C ALA A 81 8.35 -4.32 0.14
N THR A 82 8.13 -3.75 -1.04
CA THR A 82 9.21 -3.27 -1.90
C THR A 82 8.94 -1.85 -2.34
N TYR A 83 9.99 -1.05 -2.40
CA TYR A 83 9.90 0.33 -2.86
C TYR A 83 9.96 0.38 -4.38
N ASN A 84 9.07 1.13 -5.01
CA ASN A 84 9.07 1.28 -6.46
C ASN A 84 9.65 2.61 -6.89
N ARG A 85 8.98 3.72 -6.54
CA ARG A 85 9.43 5.03 -7.01
C ARG A 85 8.88 6.14 -6.13
N HIS A 86 9.46 7.32 -6.32
CA HIS A 86 9.07 8.56 -5.67
C HIS A 86 8.86 9.62 -6.74
N TYR A 87 7.80 10.39 -6.63
CA TYR A 87 7.59 11.55 -7.48
C TYR A 87 6.74 12.60 -6.76
N ALA A 88 6.68 13.81 -7.29
CA ALA A 88 5.90 14.88 -6.71
C ALA A 88 4.99 15.50 -7.76
N VAL A 89 3.74 15.76 -7.38
CA VAL A 89 2.74 16.44 -8.23
C VAL A 89 2.03 17.48 -7.36
N ASN A 90 1.99 18.72 -7.82
CA ASN A 90 1.32 19.82 -7.11
C ASN A 90 1.77 19.93 -5.64
N ASN A 91 3.07 19.81 -5.41
CA ASN A 91 3.70 19.88 -4.07
C ASN A 91 3.29 18.75 -3.13
N VAL A 92 2.73 17.68 -3.65
CA VAL A 92 2.43 16.47 -2.87
C VAL A 92 3.41 15.37 -3.29
N TYR A 93 4.12 14.82 -2.32
CA TYR A 93 5.04 13.72 -2.56
C TYR A 93 4.28 12.40 -2.64
N HIS A 94 4.67 11.57 -3.59
CA HIS A 94 4.08 10.24 -3.80
C HIS A 94 5.20 9.21 -3.69
N ASP A 95 5.08 8.32 -2.70
CA ASP A 95 5.98 7.17 -2.62
C ASP A 95 5.18 5.93 -2.98
N VAL A 96 5.59 5.27 -4.06
CA VAL A 96 4.89 4.09 -4.58
C VAL A 96 5.65 2.84 -4.14
N LEU A 97 4.91 1.94 -3.50
CA LEU A 97 5.44 0.67 -3.01
C LEU A 97 4.55 -0.47 -3.46
N TYR A 98 5.09 -1.68 -3.42
CA TYR A 98 4.30 -2.89 -3.63
C TYR A 98 4.39 -3.74 -2.37
N VAL A 99 3.23 -4.27 -1.95
CA VAL A 99 3.13 -5.13 -0.78
C VAL A 99 2.36 -6.38 -1.19
N TYR A 100 2.87 -7.54 -0.79
CA TYR A 100 2.17 -8.81 -1.01
C TYR A 100 1.43 -9.20 0.27
N SER A 101 0.23 -9.74 0.10
CA SER A 101 -0.58 -10.25 1.19
C SER A 101 -1.11 -11.62 0.81
N ASP A 102 -0.89 -12.60 1.66
CA ASP A 102 -1.38 -13.97 1.43
C ASP A 102 -2.74 -14.24 2.03
#